data_41a3b18a86667e9c8a9f7cc412036034
#
_entry.id   41a3b18a86667e9c8a9f7cc412036034
#
_cell.length_a   1.000
_cell.length_b   1.000
_cell.length_c   1.000
_cell.angle_alpha   90.00
_cell.angle_beta   90.00
_cell.angle_gamma   90.00
#
_symmetry.space_group_name_H-M   'P 1'
#
loop_
_entity.id
_entity.type
_entity.pdbx_description
1 polymer ?
#
loop_
_entity_poly.entity_id
_entity_poly.type
_entity_poly.pdbx_seq_one_letter_code
_entity_poly.pdbx_strand_id
1 'polypeptide(L)'
;MNPVLINRWRGNAIESRHRGAVAIVDSSGRLMGALGDVQRSIFPRSSIKFLQAIPFVESGAIEAYGLDERHIALACSSHNGEPIHAGLAQDLSLIHI
;
A
#
# COMPACT_ATOMS: atom_id res chain seq x y z
N MET A 1 -22.09 -11.39 5.04
CA MET A 1 -21.72 -10.42 3.98
C MET A 1 -21.18 -9.15 4.63
N ASN A 2 -20.09 -8.61 4.11
CA ASN A 2 -19.52 -7.37 4.63
C ASN A 2 -20.48 -6.19 4.42
N PRO A 3 -20.47 -5.20 5.33
CA PRO A 3 -21.30 -4.01 5.19
C PRO A 3 -20.89 -3.14 4.02
N VAL A 4 -21.80 -2.33 3.53
CA VAL A 4 -21.51 -1.31 2.53
C VAL A 4 -20.75 -0.17 3.21
N LEU A 5 -19.55 0.13 2.73
CA LEU A 5 -18.71 1.21 3.25
C LEU A 5 -18.88 2.50 2.44
N ILE A 6 -19.07 2.36 1.13
CA ILE A 6 -19.14 3.49 0.20
C ILE A 6 -20.25 3.26 -0.81
N ASN A 7 -21.05 4.28 -1.04
CA ASN A 7 -21.98 4.37 -2.16
C ASN A 7 -21.46 5.40 -3.16
N ARG A 8 -21.35 5.00 -4.41
CA ARG A 8 -21.03 5.93 -5.49
C ARG A 8 -22.32 6.31 -6.20
N TRP A 9 -22.61 7.60 -6.23
CA TRP A 9 -23.83 8.15 -6.80
C TRP A 9 -23.60 8.65 -8.22
N ARG A 10 -24.63 8.50 -9.04
CA ARG A 10 -24.74 9.20 -10.32
C ARG A 10 -26.09 9.92 -10.34
N GLY A 11 -26.06 11.25 -10.23
CA GLY A 11 -27.27 12.01 -10.00
C GLY A 11 -27.95 11.59 -8.70
N ASN A 12 -29.22 11.17 -8.77
CA ASN A 12 -30.00 10.74 -7.60
C ASN A 12 -30.02 9.23 -7.41
N ALA A 13 -29.25 8.47 -8.20
CA ALA A 13 -29.20 7.01 -8.13
C ALA A 13 -27.84 6.53 -7.65
N ILE A 14 -27.84 5.45 -6.88
CA ILE A 14 -26.58 4.75 -6.50
C ILE A 14 -26.12 3.93 -7.70
N GLU A 15 -24.97 4.30 -8.28
CA GLU A 15 -24.39 3.61 -9.41
C GLU A 15 -23.66 2.33 -8.98
N SER A 16 -22.91 2.40 -7.87
CA SER A 16 -22.17 1.25 -7.35
C SER A 16 -22.06 1.32 -5.83
N ARG A 17 -21.91 0.14 -5.23
CA ARG A 17 -21.70 -0.02 -3.79
C ARG A 17 -20.44 -0.81 -3.56
N HIS A 18 -19.66 -0.37 -2.57
CA HIS A 18 -18.42 -1.03 -2.19
C HIS A 18 -18.55 -1.55 -0.76
N ARG A 19 -18.44 -2.86 -0.61
CA ARG A 19 -18.47 -3.54 0.67
C ARG A 19 -17.05 -3.82 1.14
N GLY A 20 -16.87 -3.91 2.44
CA GLY A 20 -15.55 -4.21 2.97
C GLY A 20 -15.57 -4.50 4.45
N ALA A 21 -14.38 -4.79 4.96
CA ALA A 21 -14.14 -5.02 6.38
C ALA A 21 -13.05 -4.06 6.85
N VAL A 22 -13.15 -3.64 8.11
CA VAL A 22 -12.18 -2.76 8.76
C VAL A 22 -11.79 -3.38 10.10
N ALA A 23 -10.50 -3.47 10.36
CA ALA A 23 -9.97 -3.89 11.65
C ALA A 23 -9.06 -2.80 12.20
N ILE A 24 -9.23 -2.50 13.49
CA ILE A 24 -8.35 -1.59 14.23
C ILE A 24 -7.69 -2.41 15.32
N VAL A 25 -6.37 -2.47 15.30
CA VAL A 25 -5.59 -3.22 16.29
C VAL A 25 -4.62 -2.29 16.99
N ASP A 26 -4.28 -2.61 18.24
CA ASP A 26 -3.25 -1.89 18.98
C ASP A 26 -1.85 -2.45 18.67
N SER A 27 -0.82 -1.86 19.30
CA SER A 27 0.57 -2.27 19.08
C SER A 27 0.89 -3.70 19.54
N SER A 28 0.04 -4.30 20.39
CA SER A 28 0.17 -5.69 20.82
C SER A 28 -0.57 -6.68 19.93
N GLY A 29 -1.25 -6.17 18.90
CA GLY A 29 -2.06 -7.00 18.01
C GLY A 29 -3.47 -7.27 18.51
N ARG A 30 -3.92 -6.61 19.60
CA ARG A 30 -5.27 -6.78 20.12
C ARG A 30 -6.28 -6.01 19.27
N LEU A 31 -7.38 -6.69 18.92
CA LEU A 31 -8.46 -6.08 18.13
C LEU A 31 -9.21 -5.05 18.97
N MET A 32 -9.12 -3.79 18.60
CA MET A 32 -9.78 -2.67 19.27
C MET A 32 -11.13 -2.33 18.68
N GLY A 33 -11.33 -2.63 17.42
CA GLY A 33 -12.60 -2.43 16.72
C GLY A 33 -12.61 -3.22 15.43
N ALA A 34 -13.80 -3.64 15.02
CA ALA A 34 -13.98 -4.39 13.80
C ALA A 34 -15.31 -4.06 13.14
N LEU A 35 -15.33 -4.05 11.83
CA LEU A 35 -16.52 -3.91 11.00
C LEU A 35 -16.40 -4.92 9.86
N GLY A 36 -17.43 -5.75 9.69
CA GLY A 36 -17.44 -6.80 8.69
C GLY A 36 -16.60 -8.02 9.07
N ASP A 37 -16.33 -8.90 8.11
CA ASP A 37 -15.61 -10.15 8.32
C ASP A 37 -14.09 -9.93 8.26
N VAL A 38 -13.50 -9.59 9.40
CA VAL A 38 -12.08 -9.28 9.52
C VAL A 38 -11.20 -10.52 9.62
N GLN A 39 -11.78 -11.71 9.72
CA GLN A 39 -11.04 -12.98 9.77
C GLN A 39 -10.89 -13.64 8.40
N ARG A 40 -11.58 -13.13 7.39
CA ARG A 40 -11.51 -13.68 6.05
C ARG A 40 -10.15 -13.43 5.42
N SER A 41 -9.57 -14.48 4.85
CA SER A 41 -8.34 -14.36 4.08
C SER A 41 -8.57 -13.54 2.80
N ILE A 42 -7.66 -12.63 2.52
CA ILE A 42 -7.71 -11.75 1.34
C ILE A 42 -6.38 -11.77 0.60
N PHE A 43 -6.41 -11.30 -0.64
CA PHE A 43 -5.20 -10.97 -1.38
C PHE A 43 -4.94 -9.46 -1.22
N PRO A 44 -3.95 -9.04 -0.41
CA PRO A 44 -3.72 -7.61 -0.16
C PRO A 44 -3.17 -6.86 -1.37
N ARG A 45 -2.57 -7.56 -2.33
CA ARG A 45 -2.00 -7.00 -3.54
C ARG A 45 -1.00 -5.88 -3.20
N SER A 46 -1.04 -4.77 -3.92
CA SER A 46 -0.09 -3.66 -3.73
C SER A 46 -0.27 -2.89 -2.42
N SER A 47 -1.37 -3.09 -1.71
CA SER A 47 -1.63 -2.35 -0.47
C SER A 47 -0.64 -2.63 0.66
N ILE A 48 0.10 -3.76 0.59
CA ILE A 48 1.11 -4.09 1.60
C ILE A 48 2.52 -3.64 1.24
N LYS A 49 2.71 -2.94 0.12
CA LYS A 49 4.06 -2.57 -0.33
C LYS A 49 4.80 -1.71 0.68
N PHE A 50 4.11 -0.84 1.41
CA PHE A 50 4.75 -0.03 2.45
C PHE A 50 5.32 -0.90 3.58
N LEU A 51 4.67 -2.01 3.92
CA LEU A 51 5.20 -2.97 4.90
C LEU A 51 6.39 -3.73 4.32
N GLN A 52 6.32 -4.11 3.06
CA GLN A 52 7.43 -4.79 2.37
C GLN A 52 8.66 -3.90 2.20
N ALA A 53 8.48 -2.58 2.21
CA ALA A 53 9.58 -1.62 2.14
C ALA A 53 10.34 -1.43 3.47
N ILE A 54 9.79 -1.88 4.59
CA ILE A 54 10.42 -1.72 5.91
C ILE A 54 11.84 -2.31 5.95
N PRO A 55 12.09 -3.56 5.51
CA PRO A 55 13.45 -4.10 5.48
C PRO A 55 14.41 -3.27 4.62
N PHE A 56 13.93 -2.68 3.53
CA PHE A 56 14.72 -1.82 2.67
C PHE A 56 15.21 -0.58 3.43
N VAL A 57 14.35 0.06 4.22
CA VAL A 57 14.70 1.22 5.03
C VAL A 57 15.59 0.81 6.21
N GLU A 58 15.25 -0.27 6.92
CA GLU A 58 15.99 -0.72 8.10
C GLU A 58 17.37 -1.28 7.78
N SER A 59 17.59 -1.75 6.56
CA SER A 59 18.87 -2.33 6.13
C SER A 59 20.03 -1.31 6.07
N GLY A 60 19.73 -0.01 6.10
CA GLY A 60 20.72 1.05 5.89
C GLY A 60 21.03 1.32 4.43
N ALA A 61 20.32 0.70 3.50
CA ALA A 61 20.56 0.90 2.07
C ALA A 61 20.30 2.32 1.61
N ILE A 62 19.36 3.02 2.24
CA ILE A 62 19.02 4.42 1.90
C ILE A 62 20.26 5.29 2.08
N GLU A 63 20.90 5.21 3.23
CA GLU A 63 22.11 5.98 3.55
C GLU A 63 23.33 5.48 2.76
N ALA A 64 23.49 4.17 2.67
CA ALA A 64 24.66 3.56 2.02
C ALA A 64 24.78 3.91 0.53
N TYR A 65 23.65 4.04 -0.17
CA TYR A 65 23.61 4.31 -1.61
C TYR A 65 23.15 5.73 -1.94
N GLY A 66 23.03 6.62 -0.94
CA GLY A 66 22.61 8.00 -1.16
C GLY A 66 21.23 8.16 -1.74
N LEU A 67 20.31 7.28 -1.35
CA LEU A 67 18.93 7.31 -1.80
C LEU A 67 18.11 8.33 -0.97
N ASP A 68 16.96 8.70 -1.49
CA ASP A 68 16.08 9.66 -0.85
C ASP A 68 14.64 9.17 -0.79
N GLU A 69 13.75 10.04 -0.30
CA GLU A 69 12.33 9.73 -0.13
C GLU A 69 11.64 9.31 -1.42
N ARG A 70 12.09 9.79 -2.58
CA ARG A 70 11.52 9.43 -3.88
C ARG A 70 11.75 7.96 -4.19
N HIS A 71 12.90 7.41 -3.82
CA HIS A 71 13.21 5.99 -3.99
C HIS A 71 12.37 5.12 -3.07
N ILE A 72 12.14 5.57 -1.83
CA ILE A 72 11.25 4.88 -0.89
C ILE A 72 9.80 4.90 -1.42
N ALA A 73 9.34 6.04 -1.90
CA ALA A 73 8.01 6.17 -2.50
C ALA A 73 7.84 5.25 -3.71
N LEU A 74 8.85 5.16 -4.57
CA LEU A 74 8.83 4.23 -5.71
C LEU A 74 8.70 2.78 -5.24
N ALA A 75 9.46 2.37 -4.23
CA ALA A 75 9.42 1.01 -3.68
C ALA A 75 8.03 0.65 -3.15
N CYS A 76 7.27 1.65 -2.68
CA CYS A 76 5.90 1.46 -2.18
C CYS A 76 4.82 1.60 -3.26
N SER A 77 5.19 1.98 -4.48
CA SER A 77 4.23 2.37 -5.51
C SER A 77 3.90 1.25 -6.49
N SER A 78 2.80 1.48 -7.23
CA SER A 78 2.50 0.81 -8.49
C SER A 78 2.43 1.90 -9.57
N HIS A 79 3.09 1.68 -10.71
CA HIS A 79 3.18 2.70 -11.75
C HIS A 79 3.13 2.09 -13.15
N ASN A 80 2.92 2.92 -14.16
CA ASN A 80 2.81 2.54 -15.55
C ASN A 80 4.10 2.82 -16.36
N GLY A 81 5.23 3.05 -15.68
CA GLY A 81 6.51 3.32 -16.34
C GLY A 81 6.62 4.74 -16.90
N GLU A 82 5.95 5.71 -16.29
CA GLU A 82 6.11 7.12 -16.65
C GLU A 82 7.57 7.55 -16.48
N PRO A 83 8.06 8.56 -17.24
CA PRO A 83 9.49 8.91 -17.24
C PRO A 83 10.10 9.14 -15.85
N ILE A 84 9.38 9.80 -14.94
CA ILE A 84 9.86 10.02 -13.57
C ILE A 84 10.04 8.70 -12.81
N HIS A 85 9.11 7.77 -12.95
CA HIS A 85 9.18 6.46 -12.28
C HIS A 85 10.23 5.57 -12.90
N ALA A 86 10.31 5.53 -14.23
CA ALA A 86 11.31 4.75 -14.94
C ALA A 86 12.74 5.24 -14.64
N GLY A 87 12.94 6.56 -14.53
CA GLY A 87 14.23 7.13 -14.17
C GLY A 87 14.68 6.73 -12.76
N LEU A 88 13.78 6.80 -11.78
CA LEU A 88 14.06 6.38 -10.41
C LEU A 88 14.33 4.87 -10.32
N ALA A 89 13.58 4.06 -11.06
CA ALA A 89 13.80 2.62 -11.12
C ALA A 89 15.14 2.28 -11.73
N GLN A 90 15.56 3.00 -12.77
CA GLN A 90 16.87 2.85 -13.37
C GLN A 90 17.99 3.19 -12.39
N ASP A 91 17.84 4.28 -11.63
CA ASP A 91 18.81 4.67 -10.59
C ASP A 91 18.99 3.54 -9.57
N LEU A 92 17.89 2.94 -9.11
CA LEU A 92 17.94 1.81 -8.18
C LEU A 92 18.62 0.59 -8.80
N SER A 93 18.37 0.31 -10.08
CA SER A 93 18.95 -0.86 -10.76
C SER A 93 20.47 -0.77 -10.91
N LEU A 94 21.02 0.43 -11.01
CA LEU A 94 22.45 0.67 -11.14
C LEU A 94 23.22 0.39 -9.83
N ILE A 95 22.56 0.27 -8.71
CA ILE A 95 23.19 -0.06 -7.42
C ILE A 95 23.87 -1.43 -7.46
N HIS A 96 23.39 -2.34 -8.29
CA HIS A 96 23.92 -3.70 -8.41
C HIS A 96 25.09 -3.83 -9.40
N ILE A 97 25.45 -2.77 -10.07
CA ILE A 97 26.56 -2.72 -11.02
C ILE A 97 27.77 -2.10 -10.35
#